data_e4b6a5e3832b368e84a1052fbba94b18
#
_entry.id   e4b6a5e3832b368e84a1052fbba94b18
#
_cell.length_a   1.000
_cell.length_b   1.000
_cell.length_c   1.000
_cell.angle_alpha   90.00
_cell.angle_beta   90.00
_cell.angle_gamma   90.00
#
_symmetry.space_group_name_H-M   'P 1'
#
loop_
_entity.id
_entity.type
_entity.pdbx_description
1 polymer ?
#
loop_
_entity_poly.entity_id
_entity_poly.type
_entity_poly.pdbx_seq_one_letter_code
_entity_poly.pdbx_strand_id
1 'polypeptide(L)'
;MKRSFAQCFALVFATATVLAPLAAAQESKIKPPPLKASSETALPQSNSLDLLRQLDGSLTELTSKVSRAVVQIQVTGFGPAHKKSSDGGEGTAVLAEEHAIGSGVILDPEGYIVTNAHVVERAGRIRVVLPTPAGDSAFDTAPKGTSQMLVAKLVGVDRETDLALLKVEANNLPTLPLGVKRPTRPGQLVFAIGSPEGLQNSVTMGVVSSVWRQPDPESPMVYVQTDAPINSGNSGGPLVDLDGYIVGLNTFIMTKGGGSEGLGFAIPASTVQFVSEELKKYGRVHRTEIGAKAQTITPTLAEGLGLKQDWGVLICDVTPDGPADTAGLKAQDIVLTVDARPITGLPGLGAALYQHPPAENVTLSVLRGSSRISIEIPALQHYDQQVELSSLATPANKIPRLGIFATNLERNFQYAVGNARSTSGVLVVAQTSGPNAQKAKLQAGDIIRSLNTTPMDSLEQLKSVVRELSSGDPVVLQIERDGAFQYLDFEMD
;
A
#
# COMPACT_ATOMS: atom_id res chain seq x y z
N MET A 1 28.32 5.45 -45.76
CA MET A 1 28.65 4.33 -46.67
C MET A 1 27.81 3.14 -46.29
N LYS A 2 27.00 2.73 -47.24
CA LYS A 2 26.09 1.60 -47.32
C LYS A 2 26.76 0.25 -47.04
N ARG A 3 26.10 -0.67 -46.38
CA ARG A 3 25.72 -1.98 -46.96
C ARG A 3 24.84 -2.77 -45.98
N SER A 4 23.67 -3.02 -46.46
CA SER A 4 22.64 -3.99 -46.14
C SER A 4 23.13 -5.44 -46.30
N PHE A 5 22.69 -6.38 -45.44
CA PHE A 5 22.54 -7.78 -45.80
C PHE A 5 21.33 -8.38 -45.07
N ALA A 6 20.29 -8.55 -45.86
CA ALA A 6 19.17 -9.41 -45.53
C ALA A 6 19.50 -10.84 -46.03
N GLN A 7 19.30 -11.86 -45.18
CA GLN A 7 19.24 -13.25 -45.64
C GLN A 7 17.95 -13.89 -45.16
N CYS A 8 17.05 -14.09 -46.14
CA CYS A 8 15.92 -14.99 -46.08
C CYS A 8 16.37 -16.45 -45.99
N PHE A 9 15.87 -17.21 -45.01
CA PHE A 9 15.90 -18.67 -45.07
C PHE A 9 14.47 -19.18 -45.33
N ALA A 10 14.25 -19.66 -46.54
CA ALA A 10 13.04 -20.40 -46.92
C ALA A 10 13.28 -21.88 -46.61
N LEU A 11 12.42 -22.45 -45.75
CA LEU A 11 12.37 -23.90 -45.47
C LEU A 11 11.34 -24.53 -46.40
N VAL A 12 11.81 -25.38 -47.33
CA VAL A 12 11.02 -26.18 -48.23
C VAL A 12 10.59 -27.44 -47.47
N PHE A 13 9.27 -27.66 -47.27
CA PHE A 13 8.73 -28.92 -46.85
C PHE A 13 8.50 -29.84 -48.06
N ALA A 14 9.26 -30.91 -48.16
CA ALA A 14 9.04 -31.99 -49.13
C ALA A 14 8.08 -33.01 -48.49
N THR A 15 6.87 -33.12 -49.04
CA THR A 15 5.92 -34.18 -48.73
C THR A 15 6.26 -35.43 -49.53
N ALA A 16 6.74 -36.47 -48.89
CA ALA A 16 6.89 -37.79 -49.49
C ALA A 16 5.59 -38.60 -49.30
N THR A 17 4.87 -38.77 -50.39
CA THR A 17 3.74 -39.70 -50.50
C THR A 17 4.25 -41.12 -50.71
N VAL A 18 4.09 -41.99 -49.72
CA VAL A 18 4.34 -43.43 -49.83
C VAL A 18 3.04 -44.15 -50.22
N LEU A 19 2.96 -44.62 -51.44
CA LEU A 19 1.93 -45.56 -51.88
C LEU A 19 2.30 -46.95 -51.35
N ALA A 20 1.45 -47.56 -50.51
CA ALA A 20 1.49 -48.99 -50.18
C ALA A 20 0.46 -49.75 -50.98
N PRO A 21 0.73 -50.99 -51.49
CA PRO A 21 -0.18 -51.74 -52.28
C PRO A 21 -1.30 -52.40 -51.49
N LEU A 22 -2.48 -52.35 -52.02
CA LEU A 22 -3.69 -53.09 -51.58
C LEU A 22 -3.45 -54.59 -51.64
N ALA A 23 -3.33 -55.26 -50.49
CA ALA A 23 -3.49 -56.73 -50.42
C ALA A 23 -4.90 -57.07 -50.03
N ALA A 24 -5.58 -57.81 -50.91
CA ALA A 24 -6.91 -58.34 -50.68
C ALA A 24 -6.87 -59.31 -49.49
N ALA A 25 -7.55 -59.00 -48.41
CA ALA A 25 -7.77 -59.91 -47.27
C ALA A 25 -9.17 -60.53 -47.41
N GLN A 26 -9.19 -61.87 -47.44
CA GLN A 26 -10.40 -62.69 -47.42
C GLN A 26 -11.22 -62.44 -46.15
N GLU A 27 -12.51 -62.20 -46.32
CA GLU A 27 -13.50 -62.17 -45.23
C GLU A 27 -13.64 -63.55 -44.58
N SER A 28 -13.09 -63.69 -43.38
CA SER A 28 -13.49 -64.75 -42.47
C SER A 28 -14.65 -64.29 -41.60
N LYS A 29 -15.83 -64.89 -41.80
CA LYS A 29 -17.02 -64.65 -40.96
C LYS A 29 -16.81 -65.25 -39.58
N ILE A 30 -16.20 -64.51 -38.67
CA ILE A 30 -16.22 -64.80 -37.24
C ILE A 30 -17.31 -63.94 -36.60
N LYS A 31 -18.40 -64.62 -36.20
CA LYS A 31 -19.50 -64.03 -35.47
C LYS A 31 -19.00 -63.60 -34.11
N PRO A 32 -19.03 -62.31 -33.71
CA PRO A 32 -18.58 -61.90 -32.38
C PRO A 32 -19.49 -62.50 -31.31
N PRO A 33 -18.94 -62.90 -30.15
CA PRO A 33 -19.76 -63.38 -29.04
C PRO A 33 -20.65 -62.23 -28.54
N PRO A 34 -21.84 -62.51 -27.97
CA PRO A 34 -22.76 -61.50 -27.49
C PRO A 34 -22.07 -60.76 -26.35
N LEU A 35 -21.86 -59.43 -26.52
CA LEU A 35 -21.49 -58.54 -25.46
C LEU A 35 -22.56 -58.66 -24.37
N LYS A 36 -22.18 -59.25 -23.23
CA LYS A 36 -22.96 -59.07 -22.00
C LYS A 36 -23.04 -57.57 -21.76
N ALA A 37 -24.26 -57.03 -21.77
CA ALA A 37 -24.53 -55.69 -21.31
C ALA A 37 -23.95 -55.57 -19.89
N SER A 38 -22.78 -54.95 -19.76
CA SER A 38 -22.31 -54.47 -18.47
C SER A 38 -23.38 -53.49 -18.00
N SER A 39 -24.02 -53.82 -16.90
CA SER A 39 -24.88 -52.88 -16.18
C SER A 39 -24.12 -51.56 -16.03
N GLU A 40 -24.51 -50.56 -16.78
CA GLU A 40 -24.16 -49.18 -16.52
C GLU A 40 -24.56 -48.93 -15.07
N THR A 41 -23.58 -48.96 -14.19
CA THR A 41 -23.72 -48.42 -12.84
C THR A 41 -23.93 -46.92 -13.09
N ALA A 42 -25.21 -46.51 -13.16
CA ALA A 42 -25.55 -45.10 -13.18
C ALA A 42 -24.88 -44.46 -11.99
N LEU A 43 -23.85 -43.64 -12.24
CA LEU A 43 -23.28 -42.75 -11.26
C LEU A 43 -24.45 -41.94 -10.66
N PRO A 44 -24.54 -41.79 -9.36
CA PRO A 44 -25.64 -41.08 -8.75
C PRO A 44 -25.57 -39.61 -9.17
N GLN A 45 -26.28 -39.24 -10.22
CA GLN A 45 -26.36 -37.86 -10.72
C GLN A 45 -26.97 -36.89 -9.73
N SER A 46 -27.62 -37.36 -8.66
CA SER A 46 -28.18 -36.55 -7.59
C SER A 46 -27.10 -35.92 -6.64
N ASN A 47 -25.99 -36.61 -6.37
CA ASN A 47 -25.01 -36.16 -5.39
C ASN A 47 -24.12 -34.98 -5.89
N SER A 48 -23.88 -34.84 -7.19
CA SER A 48 -23.03 -33.77 -7.71
C SER A 48 -23.75 -32.41 -7.75
N LEU A 49 -25.02 -32.38 -8.10
CA LEU A 49 -25.83 -31.15 -8.08
C LEU A 49 -26.10 -30.67 -6.64
N ASP A 50 -26.30 -31.59 -5.73
CA ASP A 50 -26.52 -31.26 -4.34
C ASP A 50 -25.23 -30.68 -3.67
N LEU A 51 -24.06 -31.21 -4.02
CA LEU A 51 -22.78 -30.67 -3.59
C LEU A 51 -22.55 -29.24 -4.13
N LEU A 52 -22.87 -29.01 -5.41
CA LEU A 52 -22.77 -27.66 -6.00
C LEU A 52 -23.72 -26.66 -5.37
N ARG A 53 -24.96 -27.08 -5.07
CA ARG A 53 -25.94 -26.23 -4.35
C ARG A 53 -25.50 -25.93 -2.91
N GLN A 54 -24.91 -26.89 -2.20
CA GLN A 54 -24.36 -26.68 -0.88
C GLN A 54 -23.19 -25.69 -0.91
N LEU A 55 -22.30 -25.83 -1.91
CA LEU A 55 -21.20 -24.87 -2.11
C LEU A 55 -21.73 -23.47 -2.39
N ASP A 56 -22.69 -23.33 -3.33
CA ASP A 56 -23.31 -22.05 -3.67
C ASP A 56 -23.96 -21.40 -2.45
N GLY A 57 -24.75 -22.17 -1.68
CA GLY A 57 -25.36 -21.68 -0.44
C GLY A 57 -24.34 -21.22 0.59
N SER A 58 -23.27 -21.99 0.81
CA SER A 58 -22.21 -21.65 1.75
C SER A 58 -21.44 -20.39 1.34
N LEU A 59 -21.15 -20.23 0.04
CA LEU A 59 -20.49 -19.05 -0.50
C LEU A 59 -21.36 -17.81 -0.41
N THR A 60 -22.67 -17.94 -0.66
CA THR A 60 -23.64 -16.85 -0.52
C THR A 60 -23.75 -16.40 0.93
N GLU A 61 -23.83 -17.34 1.88
CA GLU A 61 -23.86 -17.04 3.31
C GLU A 61 -22.58 -16.32 3.79
N LEU A 62 -21.40 -16.86 3.42
CA LEU A 62 -20.10 -16.25 3.71
C LEU A 62 -20.04 -14.83 3.19
N THR A 63 -20.37 -14.62 1.92
CA THR A 63 -20.36 -13.32 1.26
C THR A 63 -21.29 -12.33 1.97
N SER A 64 -22.52 -12.75 2.27
CA SER A 64 -23.50 -11.92 2.97
C SER A 64 -23.01 -11.51 4.37
N LYS A 65 -22.40 -12.45 5.11
CA LYS A 65 -21.84 -12.18 6.45
C LYS A 65 -20.69 -11.19 6.39
N VAL A 66 -19.72 -11.43 5.50
CA VAL A 66 -18.48 -10.63 5.40
C VAL A 66 -18.77 -9.23 4.86
N SER A 67 -19.60 -9.13 3.83
CA SER A 67 -19.95 -7.85 3.19
C SER A 67 -20.52 -6.80 4.15
N ARG A 68 -21.14 -7.23 5.24
CA ARG A 68 -21.72 -6.33 6.25
C ARG A 68 -20.67 -5.54 7.03
N ALA A 69 -19.42 -6.01 7.07
CA ALA A 69 -18.31 -5.34 7.74
C ALA A 69 -17.33 -4.66 6.78
N VAL A 70 -17.58 -4.71 5.46
CA VAL A 70 -16.77 -4.05 4.44
C VAL A 70 -17.42 -2.75 4.03
N VAL A 71 -16.70 -1.66 4.12
CA VAL A 71 -17.19 -0.31 3.85
C VAL A 71 -16.50 0.27 2.63
N GLN A 72 -17.20 1.20 1.93
CA GLN A 72 -16.58 2.05 0.94
C GLN A 72 -15.98 3.28 1.63
N ILE A 73 -14.79 3.65 1.22
CA ILE A 73 -14.11 4.85 1.66
C ILE A 73 -14.03 5.81 0.48
N GLN A 74 -14.59 7.00 0.66
CA GLN A 74 -14.55 8.09 -0.30
C GLN A 74 -13.68 9.21 0.25
N VAL A 75 -12.65 9.55 -0.49
CA VAL A 75 -11.69 10.58 -0.12
C VAL A 75 -11.81 11.73 -1.10
N THR A 76 -11.89 12.94 -0.57
CA THR A 76 -11.72 14.17 -1.33
C THR A 76 -10.46 14.85 -0.79
N GLY A 77 -9.51 15.11 -1.65
CA GLY A 77 -8.23 15.71 -1.29
C GLY A 77 -7.62 16.50 -2.44
N PHE A 78 -6.33 16.77 -2.34
CA PHE A 78 -5.58 17.45 -3.38
C PHE A 78 -4.40 16.59 -3.81
N GLY A 79 -4.32 16.28 -5.09
CA GLY A 79 -3.26 15.49 -5.68
C GLY A 79 -2.51 16.26 -6.78
N PRO A 80 -1.31 15.80 -7.21
CA PRO A 80 -0.59 16.43 -8.31
C PRO A 80 -1.43 16.35 -9.58
N ALA A 81 -1.71 17.52 -10.18
CA ALA A 81 -2.37 17.56 -11.48
C ALA A 81 -1.45 16.89 -12.51
N HIS A 82 -1.89 15.77 -13.09
CA HIS A 82 -1.19 15.13 -14.19
C HIS A 82 -1.22 16.03 -15.45
N LYS A 83 -0.34 17.04 -15.52
CA LYS A 83 0.03 17.61 -16.81
C LYS A 83 1.03 16.65 -17.46
N LYS A 84 0.62 16.01 -18.56
CA LYS A 84 1.59 15.52 -19.56
C LYS A 84 2.36 16.75 -20.08
N SER A 85 3.45 17.12 -19.43
CA SER A 85 4.36 18.09 -19.96
C SER A 85 5.22 17.37 -20.99
N SER A 86 5.13 17.83 -22.25
CA SER A 86 5.97 17.41 -23.36
C SER A 86 7.39 18.00 -23.29
N ASP A 87 7.75 18.64 -22.20
CA ASP A 87 9.05 19.26 -22.00
C ASP A 87 9.63 18.80 -20.65
N GLY A 88 10.85 18.24 -20.69
CA GLY A 88 11.57 17.62 -19.57
C GLY A 88 12.11 18.61 -18.53
N GLY A 89 11.27 19.45 -17.96
CA GLY A 89 11.59 20.32 -16.83
C GLY A 89 10.99 19.73 -15.54
N GLU A 90 11.74 19.70 -14.44
CA GLU A 90 11.26 19.42 -13.08
C GLU A 90 10.10 20.37 -12.75
N GLY A 91 8.88 19.86 -12.91
CA GLY A 91 7.66 20.66 -12.77
C GLY A 91 7.27 20.78 -11.30
N THR A 92 7.13 22.01 -10.83
CA THR A 92 6.49 22.39 -9.58
C THR A 92 5.17 21.61 -9.42
N ALA A 93 4.99 20.91 -8.31
CA ALA A 93 3.80 20.11 -8.05
C ALA A 93 2.55 20.99 -7.97
N VAL A 94 1.78 21.02 -9.05
CA VAL A 94 0.48 21.69 -9.13
C VAL A 94 -0.56 20.74 -8.57
N LEU A 95 -1.31 21.14 -7.53
CA LEU A 95 -2.36 20.33 -6.94
C LEU A 95 -3.73 20.63 -7.56
N ALA A 96 -4.45 19.57 -7.90
CA ALA A 96 -5.87 19.60 -8.28
C ALA A 96 -6.71 18.85 -7.24
N GLU A 97 -8.01 19.18 -7.16
CA GLU A 97 -8.93 18.38 -6.35
C GLU A 97 -9.01 16.96 -6.94
N GLU A 98 -8.76 15.98 -6.10
CA GLU A 98 -8.75 14.56 -6.46
C GLU A 98 -9.77 13.82 -5.61
N HIS A 99 -10.48 12.89 -6.25
CA HIS A 99 -11.39 11.98 -5.59
C HIS A 99 -10.80 10.57 -5.69
N ALA A 100 -10.60 9.93 -4.54
CA ALA A 100 -10.19 8.54 -4.46
C ALA A 100 -11.30 7.70 -3.81
N ILE A 101 -11.42 6.46 -4.27
CA ILE A 101 -12.35 5.48 -3.73
C ILE A 101 -11.57 4.21 -3.40
N GLY A 102 -11.80 3.68 -2.21
CA GLY A 102 -11.25 2.42 -1.75
C GLY A 102 -12.21 1.70 -0.83
N SER A 103 -11.74 0.64 -0.25
CA SER A 103 -12.46 -0.17 0.72
C SER A 103 -11.85 -0.06 2.11
N GLY A 104 -12.61 -0.47 3.12
CA GLY A 104 -12.13 -0.63 4.48
C GLY A 104 -12.86 -1.75 5.20
N VAL A 105 -12.30 -2.20 6.30
CA VAL A 105 -12.86 -3.25 7.16
C VAL A 105 -13.11 -2.73 8.56
N ILE A 106 -14.32 -2.93 9.06
CA ILE A 106 -14.66 -2.60 10.44
C ILE A 106 -14.06 -3.68 11.35
N LEU A 107 -13.09 -3.29 12.19
CA LEU A 107 -12.42 -4.19 13.14
C LEU A 107 -13.03 -4.15 14.54
N ASP A 108 -13.74 -3.06 14.87
CA ASP A 108 -14.25 -2.82 16.21
C ASP A 108 -15.69 -2.28 16.11
N PRO A 109 -16.64 -2.81 16.92
CA PRO A 109 -18.03 -2.33 16.94
C PRO A 109 -18.19 -0.85 17.25
N GLU A 110 -17.18 -0.23 17.87
CA GLU A 110 -17.14 1.21 18.16
C GLU A 110 -16.81 2.08 16.94
N GLY A 111 -16.56 1.50 15.77
CA GLY A 111 -16.34 2.22 14.51
C GLY A 111 -14.88 2.48 14.16
N TYR A 112 -13.96 1.61 14.60
CA TYR A 112 -12.60 1.58 14.08
C TYR A 112 -12.54 0.78 12.78
N ILE A 113 -12.00 1.39 11.73
CA ILE A 113 -11.95 0.85 10.37
C ILE A 113 -10.51 0.88 9.90
N VAL A 114 -10.00 -0.27 9.45
CA VAL A 114 -8.69 -0.35 8.79
C VAL A 114 -8.85 -0.23 7.28
N THR A 115 -7.91 0.43 6.65
CA THR A 115 -7.77 0.57 5.20
C THR A 115 -6.31 0.69 4.82
N ASN A 116 -6.00 0.83 3.53
CA ASN A 116 -4.65 1.14 3.10
C ASN A 116 -4.30 2.63 3.32
N ALA A 117 -3.03 2.90 3.57
CA ALA A 117 -2.52 4.27 3.71
C ALA A 117 -2.70 5.07 2.42
N HIS A 118 -2.37 4.47 1.25
CA HIS A 118 -2.52 5.13 -0.05
C HIS A 118 -3.97 5.52 -0.39
N VAL A 119 -4.98 4.86 0.20
CA VAL A 119 -6.41 5.23 0.01
C VAL A 119 -6.73 6.56 0.67
N VAL A 120 -6.11 6.85 1.82
CA VAL A 120 -6.39 8.05 2.62
C VAL A 120 -5.26 9.08 2.61
N GLU A 121 -4.19 8.77 1.92
CA GLU A 121 -3.07 9.68 1.72
C GLU A 121 -3.55 10.97 1.07
N ARG A 122 -3.28 12.12 1.31
CA ARG A 122 -3.81 13.37 0.72
C ARG A 122 -5.29 13.66 1.00
N ALA A 123 -5.90 12.95 1.98
CA ALA A 123 -7.30 13.17 2.33
C ALA A 123 -7.52 14.51 3.03
N GLY A 124 -8.18 15.45 2.36
CA GLY A 124 -8.75 16.64 3.00
C GLY A 124 -10.07 16.31 3.73
N ARG A 125 -10.79 15.31 3.25
CA ARG A 125 -12.04 14.81 3.84
C ARG A 125 -12.23 13.34 3.54
N ILE A 126 -12.52 12.55 4.58
CA ILE A 126 -12.79 11.12 4.48
C ILE A 126 -14.25 10.86 4.84
N ARG A 127 -14.95 10.14 3.97
CA ARG A 127 -16.31 9.66 4.19
C ARG A 127 -16.33 8.13 4.09
N VAL A 128 -17.06 7.51 4.97
CA VAL A 128 -17.31 6.07 4.99
C VAL A 128 -18.77 5.83 4.67
N VAL A 129 -19.02 5.00 3.67
CA VAL A 129 -20.36 4.54 3.29
C VAL A 129 -20.54 3.14 3.86
N LEU A 130 -21.46 3.00 4.80
CA LEU A 130 -21.80 1.70 5.38
C LEU A 130 -22.59 0.86 4.38
N PRO A 131 -22.37 -0.47 4.35
CA PRO A 131 -23.11 -1.34 3.45
C PRO A 131 -24.60 -1.35 3.81
N THR A 132 -25.46 -1.26 2.80
CA THR A 132 -26.90 -1.42 2.98
C THR A 132 -27.21 -2.91 3.03
N PRO A 133 -28.06 -3.38 3.97
CA PRO A 133 -28.52 -4.77 3.96
C PRO A 133 -29.16 -5.10 2.59
N ALA A 134 -28.77 -6.23 2.00
CA ALA A 134 -29.40 -6.70 0.78
C ALA A 134 -30.91 -6.91 1.02
N GLY A 135 -31.74 -6.40 0.12
CA GLY A 135 -33.19 -6.64 0.18
C GLY A 135 -33.50 -8.12 -0.08
N ASP A 136 -34.51 -8.66 0.61
CA ASP A 136 -34.91 -10.08 0.50
C ASP A 136 -35.58 -10.45 -0.83
N SER A 137 -35.69 -9.54 -1.80
CA SER A 137 -36.38 -9.77 -3.07
C SER A 137 -35.41 -9.69 -4.26
N ALA A 138 -35.42 -10.73 -5.08
CA ALA A 138 -34.68 -10.79 -6.35
C ALA A 138 -35.08 -9.70 -7.37
N PHE A 139 -36.18 -8.98 -7.13
CA PHE A 139 -36.69 -7.87 -7.97
C PHE A 139 -36.44 -6.50 -7.37
N ASP A 140 -35.88 -6.41 -6.17
CA ASP A 140 -35.52 -5.12 -5.56
C ASP A 140 -34.20 -4.61 -6.16
N THR A 141 -34.30 -3.94 -7.31
CA THR A 141 -33.16 -3.31 -7.98
C THR A 141 -32.73 -2.00 -7.33
N ALA A 142 -33.50 -1.50 -6.34
CA ALA A 142 -33.17 -0.34 -5.54
C ALA A 142 -32.77 -0.77 -4.12
N PRO A 143 -31.64 -0.31 -3.55
CA PRO A 143 -31.32 -0.55 -2.16
C PRO A 143 -32.43 -0.02 -1.26
N LYS A 144 -33.04 -0.89 -0.45
CA LYS A 144 -34.01 -0.48 0.57
C LYS A 144 -33.27 0.24 1.70
N GLY A 145 -33.20 1.53 1.62
CA GLY A 145 -32.60 2.42 2.62
C GLY A 145 -31.56 3.34 1.98
N THR A 146 -31.44 4.52 2.53
CA THR A 146 -30.34 5.44 2.24
C THR A 146 -29.06 4.86 2.81
N SER A 147 -28.06 4.59 1.96
CA SER A 147 -26.70 4.24 2.44
C SER A 147 -26.25 5.27 3.47
N GLN A 148 -25.95 4.81 4.68
CA GLN A 148 -25.50 5.72 5.73
C GLN A 148 -24.07 6.15 5.42
N MET A 149 -23.90 7.44 5.19
CA MET A 149 -22.58 8.07 4.95
C MET A 149 -22.13 8.78 6.23
N LEU A 150 -20.99 8.38 6.75
CA LEU A 150 -20.40 8.93 7.97
C LEU A 150 -19.10 9.67 7.63
N VAL A 151 -18.83 10.75 8.35
CA VAL A 151 -17.51 11.41 8.29
C VAL A 151 -16.56 10.61 9.18
N ALA A 152 -15.41 10.23 8.63
CA ALA A 152 -14.37 9.54 9.37
C ALA A 152 -13.26 10.50 9.78
N LYS A 153 -12.69 10.25 10.96
CA LYS A 153 -11.46 10.87 11.44
C LYS A 153 -10.31 9.92 11.18
N LEU A 154 -9.20 10.42 10.67
CA LEU A 154 -7.95 9.68 10.58
C LEU A 154 -7.35 9.57 11.98
N VAL A 155 -7.20 8.35 12.49
CA VAL A 155 -6.56 8.07 13.79
C VAL A 155 -5.04 8.07 13.62
N GLY A 156 -4.55 7.42 12.57
CA GLY A 156 -3.15 7.39 12.22
C GLY A 156 -2.90 6.63 10.92
N VAL A 157 -1.69 6.80 10.39
CA VAL A 157 -1.21 6.18 9.15
C VAL A 157 0.16 5.57 9.40
N ASP A 158 0.38 4.42 8.80
CA ASP A 158 1.67 3.76 8.70
C ASP A 158 2.00 3.48 7.24
N ARG A 159 2.88 4.29 6.65
CA ARG A 159 3.20 4.23 5.22
C ARG A 159 4.02 3.00 4.84
N GLU A 160 4.89 2.56 5.74
CA GLU A 160 5.75 1.40 5.46
C GLU A 160 4.94 0.12 5.28
N THR A 161 3.90 -0.09 6.10
CA THR A 161 3.00 -1.22 5.96
C THR A 161 1.82 -0.95 5.04
N ASP A 162 1.67 0.29 4.54
CA ASP A 162 0.51 0.73 3.77
C ASP A 162 -0.82 0.54 4.52
N LEU A 163 -0.86 0.85 5.82
CA LEU A 163 -2.05 0.75 6.67
C LEU A 163 -2.47 2.10 7.24
N ALA A 164 -3.78 2.31 7.35
CA ALA A 164 -4.37 3.45 8.03
C ALA A 164 -5.53 3.00 8.91
N LEU A 165 -5.72 3.67 10.04
CA LEU A 165 -6.84 3.47 10.95
C LEU A 165 -7.74 4.70 10.95
N LEU A 166 -9.02 4.47 10.69
CA LEU A 166 -10.07 5.47 10.71
C LEU A 166 -11.00 5.27 11.90
N LYS A 167 -11.66 6.32 12.35
CA LYS A 167 -12.72 6.28 13.37
C LYS A 167 -13.96 7.00 12.86
N VAL A 168 -15.08 6.32 12.90
CA VAL A 168 -16.42 6.89 12.67
C VAL A 168 -17.21 6.92 13.98
N GLU A 169 -18.09 7.93 14.14
CA GLU A 169 -18.97 8.04 15.30
C GLU A 169 -20.21 7.16 15.06
N ALA A 170 -20.04 5.85 15.34
CA ALA A 170 -21.08 4.85 15.27
C ALA A 170 -20.78 3.72 16.26
N ASN A 171 -21.79 2.99 16.69
CA ASN A 171 -21.69 1.90 17.64
C ASN A 171 -22.43 0.67 17.11
N ASN A 172 -22.10 -0.49 17.66
CA ASN A 172 -22.73 -1.79 17.30
C ASN A 172 -22.58 -2.13 15.82
N LEU A 173 -21.46 -1.71 15.21
CA LEU A 173 -21.17 -2.05 13.83
C LEU A 173 -20.77 -3.53 13.71
N PRO A 174 -21.12 -4.20 12.59
CA PRO A 174 -20.65 -5.55 12.31
C PRO A 174 -19.14 -5.53 12.09
N THR A 175 -18.45 -6.57 12.57
CA THR A 175 -16.98 -6.69 12.49
C THR A 175 -16.56 -8.02 11.90
N LEU A 176 -15.32 -8.10 11.42
CA LEU A 176 -14.68 -9.35 10.99
C LEU A 176 -13.53 -9.70 11.94
N PRO A 177 -13.40 -10.98 12.30
CA PRO A 177 -12.28 -11.43 13.11
C PRO A 177 -11.00 -11.54 12.30
N LEU A 178 -9.87 -11.12 12.88
CA LEU A 178 -8.54 -11.33 12.32
C LEU A 178 -8.07 -12.78 12.54
N GLY A 179 -7.61 -13.43 11.48
CA GLY A 179 -7.17 -14.83 11.48
C GLY A 179 -5.74 -15.05 12.01
N VAL A 180 -5.23 -14.20 12.92
CA VAL A 180 -3.83 -14.19 13.35
C VAL A 180 -3.33 -15.51 13.92
N LYS A 181 -4.19 -16.22 14.65
CA LYS A 181 -3.85 -17.52 15.25
C LYS A 181 -4.16 -18.72 14.35
N ARG A 182 -4.65 -18.48 13.15
CA ARG A 182 -5.01 -19.52 12.18
C ARG A 182 -3.89 -19.68 11.16
N PRO A 183 -3.40 -20.90 10.92
CA PRO A 183 -2.33 -21.10 9.94
C PRO A 183 -2.87 -20.90 8.52
N THR A 184 -2.39 -19.89 7.85
CA THR A 184 -2.62 -19.69 6.42
C THR A 184 -1.70 -20.61 5.62
N ARG A 185 -2.20 -21.24 4.56
CA ARG A 185 -1.45 -22.23 3.78
C ARG A 185 -1.65 -22.00 2.28
N PRO A 186 -0.62 -22.23 1.45
CA PRO A 186 -0.78 -22.25 0.00
C PRO A 186 -1.86 -23.26 -0.43
N GLY A 187 -2.67 -22.91 -1.42
CA GLY A 187 -3.81 -23.68 -1.87
C GLY A 187 -5.10 -23.50 -1.05
N GLN A 188 -5.08 -22.77 0.05
CA GLN A 188 -6.28 -22.42 0.82
C GLN A 188 -7.18 -21.49 0.01
N LEU A 189 -8.48 -21.78 -0.07
CA LEU A 189 -9.47 -20.91 -0.70
C LEU A 189 -9.59 -19.59 0.06
N VAL A 190 -9.60 -18.49 -0.68
CA VAL A 190 -9.76 -17.14 -0.16
C VAL A 190 -10.65 -16.29 -1.06
N PHE A 191 -11.28 -15.27 -0.44
CA PHE A 191 -12.19 -14.35 -1.10
C PHE A 191 -11.72 -12.92 -0.85
N ALA A 192 -11.43 -12.18 -1.92
CA ALA A 192 -11.15 -10.76 -1.84
C ALA A 192 -12.46 -10.00 -1.99
N ILE A 193 -12.77 -9.13 -1.03
CA ILE A 193 -14.01 -8.38 -0.97
C ILE A 193 -13.68 -6.89 -0.93
N GLY A 194 -14.40 -6.11 -1.73
CA GLY A 194 -14.27 -4.67 -1.79
C GLY A 194 -15.57 -4.00 -2.21
N SER A 195 -15.61 -2.67 -2.11
CA SER A 195 -16.75 -1.84 -2.49
C SER A 195 -16.33 -0.79 -3.54
N PRO A 196 -16.04 -1.23 -4.80
CA PRO A 196 -15.56 -0.34 -5.85
C PRO A 196 -16.66 0.62 -6.33
N GLU A 197 -16.29 1.86 -6.67
CA GLU A 197 -17.03 2.86 -7.47
C GLU A 197 -18.56 2.97 -7.21
N GLY A 198 -18.98 2.87 -5.95
CA GLY A 198 -20.41 2.99 -5.59
C GLY A 198 -21.26 1.76 -5.93
N LEU A 199 -20.64 0.69 -6.44
CA LEU A 199 -21.24 -0.61 -6.58
C LEU A 199 -21.25 -1.30 -5.20
N GLN A 200 -22.32 -2.06 -4.92
CA GLN A 200 -22.34 -2.91 -3.72
C GLN A 200 -21.18 -3.91 -3.79
N ASN A 201 -20.73 -4.35 -2.62
CA ASN A 201 -19.55 -5.21 -2.44
C ASN A 201 -19.33 -6.22 -3.57
N SER A 202 -18.18 -6.08 -4.25
CA SER A 202 -17.71 -7.04 -5.23
C SER A 202 -16.90 -8.12 -4.51
N VAL A 203 -17.11 -9.38 -4.91
CA VAL A 203 -16.44 -10.55 -4.35
C VAL A 203 -15.70 -11.28 -5.47
N THR A 204 -14.43 -11.56 -5.26
CA THR A 204 -13.63 -12.42 -6.14
C THR A 204 -13.06 -13.58 -5.35
N MET A 205 -12.90 -14.74 -5.97
CA MET A 205 -12.43 -15.97 -5.35
C MET A 205 -11.11 -16.42 -5.98
N GLY A 206 -10.24 -16.96 -5.17
CA GLY A 206 -8.98 -17.59 -5.56
C GLY A 206 -8.41 -18.43 -4.44
N VAL A 207 -7.10 -18.66 -4.50
CA VAL A 207 -6.35 -19.37 -3.48
C VAL A 207 -5.18 -18.55 -2.95
N VAL A 208 -4.69 -18.89 -1.80
CA VAL A 208 -3.39 -18.41 -1.31
C VAL A 208 -2.30 -19.03 -2.17
N SER A 209 -1.59 -18.23 -2.95
CA SER A 209 -0.47 -18.69 -3.78
C SER A 209 0.83 -18.79 -2.97
N SER A 210 1.03 -17.88 -1.99
CA SER A 210 2.18 -17.87 -1.06
C SER A 210 1.82 -17.11 0.21
N VAL A 211 2.35 -17.52 1.36
CA VAL A 211 2.07 -16.87 2.66
C VAL A 211 3.09 -15.83 3.08
N TRP A 212 4.32 -15.90 2.55
CA TRP A 212 5.43 -15.02 2.93
C TRP A 212 6.19 -14.57 1.68
N ARG A 213 5.48 -13.87 0.78
CA ARG A 213 6.12 -13.34 -0.42
C ARG A 213 6.73 -11.99 -0.11
N GLN A 214 8.03 -11.85 -0.34
CA GLN A 214 8.76 -10.59 -0.33
C GLN A 214 9.01 -10.19 -1.78
N PRO A 215 8.21 -9.27 -2.36
CA PRO A 215 8.38 -8.85 -3.76
C PRO A 215 9.66 -8.05 -3.99
N ASP A 216 10.07 -7.28 -2.97
CA ASP A 216 11.25 -6.43 -2.99
C ASP A 216 12.24 -6.91 -1.90
N PRO A 217 13.42 -7.43 -2.29
CA PRO A 217 14.45 -7.87 -1.35
C PRO A 217 14.97 -6.79 -0.40
N GLU A 218 14.83 -5.52 -0.77
CA GLU A 218 15.25 -4.37 0.05
C GLU A 218 14.19 -3.92 1.06
N SER A 219 12.94 -4.37 0.89
CA SER A 219 11.84 -4.08 1.82
C SER A 219 11.67 -5.19 2.87
N PRO A 220 11.47 -4.85 4.16
CA PRO A 220 11.16 -5.83 5.19
C PRO A 220 9.75 -6.41 5.07
N MET A 221 8.93 -5.90 4.16
CA MET A 221 7.53 -6.26 4.02
C MET A 221 7.34 -7.62 3.35
N VAL A 222 6.45 -8.41 3.95
CA VAL A 222 5.95 -9.67 3.38
C VAL A 222 4.45 -9.60 3.19
N TYR A 223 3.97 -10.36 2.21
CA TYR A 223 2.58 -10.37 1.79
C TYR A 223 2.04 -11.78 1.65
N VAL A 224 0.73 -11.92 1.84
CA VAL A 224 -0.02 -13.07 1.34
C VAL A 224 -0.27 -12.84 -0.14
N GLN A 225 0.27 -13.70 -0.99
CA GLN A 225 0.02 -13.68 -2.42
C GLN A 225 -1.22 -14.52 -2.74
N THR A 226 -2.08 -14.01 -3.62
CA THR A 226 -3.30 -14.70 -4.09
C THR A 226 -3.49 -14.50 -5.59
N ASP A 227 -4.18 -15.45 -6.24
CA ASP A 227 -4.67 -15.33 -7.60
C ASP A 227 -6.13 -14.84 -7.66
N ALA A 228 -6.80 -14.64 -6.52
CA ALA A 228 -8.08 -13.95 -6.47
C ALA A 228 -7.93 -12.58 -7.17
N PRO A 229 -8.77 -12.24 -8.15
CA PRO A 229 -8.69 -10.97 -8.86
C PRO A 229 -8.82 -9.78 -7.92
N ILE A 230 -7.74 -8.99 -7.79
CA ILE A 230 -7.72 -7.71 -7.09
C ILE A 230 -7.67 -6.61 -8.15
N ASN A 231 -8.54 -5.64 -8.03
CA ASN A 231 -8.64 -4.47 -8.91
C ASN A 231 -8.87 -3.20 -8.08
N SER A 232 -8.81 -2.03 -8.73
CA SER A 232 -9.13 -0.75 -8.09
C SER A 232 -10.48 -0.82 -7.39
N GLY A 233 -10.51 -0.44 -6.11
CA GLY A 233 -11.68 -0.53 -5.24
C GLY A 233 -11.66 -1.70 -4.24
N ASN A 234 -10.90 -2.78 -4.50
CA ASN A 234 -10.69 -3.82 -3.49
C ASN A 234 -9.58 -3.48 -2.49
N SER A 235 -8.71 -2.51 -2.81
CA SER A 235 -7.65 -2.04 -1.89
C SER A 235 -8.24 -1.54 -0.58
N GLY A 236 -7.69 -1.99 0.55
CA GLY A 236 -8.22 -1.75 1.89
C GLY A 236 -9.36 -2.67 2.32
N GLY A 237 -9.90 -3.47 1.41
CA GLY A 237 -10.86 -4.53 1.71
C GLY A 237 -10.19 -5.82 2.18
N PRO A 238 -10.93 -6.74 2.82
CA PRO A 238 -10.36 -7.97 3.37
C PRO A 238 -10.14 -9.04 2.31
N LEU A 239 -9.10 -9.84 2.52
CA LEU A 239 -8.94 -11.19 1.99
C LEU A 239 -9.35 -12.15 3.11
N VAL A 240 -10.43 -12.93 2.93
CA VAL A 240 -10.98 -13.80 3.97
C VAL A 240 -10.92 -15.27 3.60
N ASP A 241 -10.88 -16.15 4.60
CA ASP A 241 -11.01 -17.59 4.44
C ASP A 241 -12.48 -18.05 4.41
N LEU A 242 -12.72 -19.34 4.24
CA LEU A 242 -14.08 -19.95 4.21
C LEU A 242 -14.87 -19.76 5.50
N ASP A 243 -14.23 -19.52 6.62
CA ASP A 243 -14.88 -19.28 7.92
C ASP A 243 -15.16 -17.77 8.15
N GLY A 244 -14.72 -16.90 7.23
CA GLY A 244 -14.88 -15.44 7.30
C GLY A 244 -13.84 -14.75 8.18
N TYR A 245 -12.70 -15.39 8.47
CA TYR A 245 -11.60 -14.75 9.14
C TYR A 245 -10.72 -14.01 8.13
N ILE A 246 -10.26 -12.83 8.50
CA ILE A 246 -9.34 -12.03 7.70
C ILE A 246 -7.99 -12.73 7.66
N VAL A 247 -7.54 -13.16 6.48
CA VAL A 247 -6.20 -13.69 6.17
C VAL A 247 -5.22 -12.54 5.92
N GLY A 248 -5.71 -11.47 5.29
CA GLY A 248 -4.95 -10.27 5.00
C GLY A 248 -5.84 -9.12 4.53
N LEU A 249 -5.23 -7.95 4.32
CA LEU A 249 -5.87 -6.76 3.74
C LEU A 249 -5.35 -6.57 2.31
N ASN A 250 -6.23 -6.57 1.31
CA ASN A 250 -5.86 -6.39 -0.09
C ASN A 250 -5.16 -5.03 -0.27
N THR A 251 -4.02 -4.99 -0.96
CA THR A 251 -3.26 -3.75 -1.13
C THR A 251 -2.91 -3.44 -2.58
N PHE A 252 -2.15 -4.29 -3.27
CA PHE A 252 -1.71 -4.02 -4.63
C PHE A 252 -1.68 -5.28 -5.52
N ILE A 253 -1.48 -5.07 -6.81
CA ILE A 253 -1.24 -6.10 -7.82
C ILE A 253 0.09 -5.85 -8.52
N MET A 254 0.75 -6.93 -8.94
CA MET A 254 1.83 -6.84 -9.92
C MET A 254 1.25 -7.12 -11.31
N THR A 255 1.34 -6.15 -12.21
CA THR A 255 0.71 -6.22 -13.53
C THR A 255 1.50 -5.42 -14.55
N LYS A 256 1.45 -5.83 -15.80
CA LYS A 256 1.98 -5.08 -16.95
C LYS A 256 0.91 -4.24 -17.64
N GLY A 257 -0.34 -4.65 -17.52
CA GLY A 257 -1.49 -4.06 -18.22
C GLY A 257 -2.44 -3.23 -17.37
N GLY A 258 -2.20 -3.09 -16.05
CA GLY A 258 -3.04 -2.32 -15.12
C GLY A 258 -4.23 -3.08 -14.54
N GLY A 259 -4.56 -4.27 -15.03
CA GLY A 259 -5.59 -5.16 -14.47
C GLY A 259 -4.99 -6.37 -13.76
N SER A 260 -5.83 -7.18 -13.10
CA SER A 260 -5.38 -8.40 -12.41
C SER A 260 -4.85 -9.44 -13.40
N GLU A 261 -3.61 -9.88 -13.18
CA GLU A 261 -2.93 -10.96 -13.92
C GLU A 261 -2.69 -12.19 -13.01
N GLY A 262 -3.46 -12.33 -11.91
CA GLY A 262 -3.30 -13.43 -10.95
C GLY A 262 -2.15 -13.24 -9.94
N LEU A 263 -1.63 -12.02 -9.82
CA LEU A 263 -0.57 -11.65 -8.89
C LEU A 263 -1.09 -10.56 -7.96
N GLY A 264 -2.00 -10.94 -7.07
CA GLY A 264 -2.53 -10.08 -6.02
C GLY A 264 -1.76 -10.23 -4.70
N PHE A 265 -1.69 -9.16 -3.93
CA PHE A 265 -0.98 -9.10 -2.66
C PHE A 265 -1.86 -8.51 -1.57
N ALA A 266 -1.83 -9.15 -0.40
CA ALA A 266 -2.54 -8.71 0.79
C ALA A 266 -1.57 -8.62 1.99
N ILE A 267 -1.71 -7.58 2.80
CA ILE A 267 -0.96 -7.37 4.04
C ILE A 267 -1.42 -8.43 5.05
N PRO A 268 -0.54 -9.25 5.65
CA PRO A 268 -0.93 -10.34 6.54
C PRO A 268 -1.77 -9.86 7.74
N ALA A 269 -2.74 -10.67 8.18
CA ALA A 269 -3.60 -10.36 9.32
C ALA A 269 -2.83 -10.02 10.61
N SER A 270 -1.66 -10.63 10.84
CA SER A 270 -0.78 -10.32 11.98
C SER A 270 -0.23 -8.91 11.93
N THR A 271 0.18 -8.45 10.74
CA THR A 271 0.62 -7.05 10.52
C THR A 271 -0.54 -6.08 10.70
N VAL A 272 -1.71 -6.41 10.14
CA VAL A 272 -2.94 -5.60 10.31
C VAL A 272 -3.29 -5.44 11.79
N GLN A 273 -3.22 -6.53 12.58
CA GLN A 273 -3.50 -6.48 14.02
C GLN A 273 -2.52 -5.55 14.73
N PHE A 274 -1.23 -5.82 14.60
CA PHE A 274 -0.18 -5.07 15.29
C PHE A 274 -0.28 -3.56 14.98
N VAL A 275 -0.33 -3.20 13.70
CA VAL A 275 -0.38 -1.80 13.28
C VAL A 275 -1.68 -1.12 13.75
N SER A 276 -2.84 -1.80 13.65
CA SER A 276 -4.11 -1.23 14.09
C SER A 276 -4.14 -0.99 15.59
N GLU A 277 -3.57 -1.88 16.41
CA GLU A 277 -3.45 -1.72 17.86
C GLU A 277 -2.54 -0.54 18.23
N GLU A 278 -1.38 -0.41 17.58
CA GLU A 278 -0.46 0.71 17.76
C GLU A 278 -1.10 2.05 17.34
N LEU A 279 -1.70 2.10 16.16
CA LEU A 279 -2.41 3.30 15.68
C LEU A 279 -3.58 3.68 16.62
N LYS A 280 -4.36 2.69 17.11
CA LYS A 280 -5.46 2.93 18.04
C LYS A 280 -4.97 3.52 19.37
N LYS A 281 -3.84 3.03 19.88
CA LYS A 281 -3.32 3.41 21.19
C LYS A 281 -2.53 4.71 21.16
N TYR A 282 -1.72 4.92 20.14
CA TYR A 282 -0.73 5.99 20.10
C TYR A 282 -0.87 6.96 18.92
N GLY A 283 -1.76 6.67 17.95
CA GLY A 283 -1.90 7.42 16.70
C GLY A 283 -0.77 7.20 15.70
N ARG A 284 0.20 6.36 16.03
CA ARG A 284 1.40 6.05 15.24
C ARG A 284 1.95 4.68 15.60
N VAL A 285 2.75 4.09 14.71
CA VAL A 285 3.47 2.84 14.97
C VAL A 285 4.84 3.17 15.56
N HIS A 286 5.19 2.52 16.66
CA HIS A 286 6.52 2.62 17.25
C HIS A 286 7.44 1.62 16.55
N ARG A 287 8.58 2.12 16.09
CA ARG A 287 9.63 1.31 15.47
C ARG A 287 10.92 1.47 16.22
N THR A 288 11.60 0.36 16.43
CA THR A 288 12.95 0.35 16.96
C THR A 288 13.93 0.39 15.81
N GLU A 289 14.79 1.39 15.80
CA GLU A 289 15.92 1.51 14.87
C GLU A 289 17.24 1.34 15.59
N ILE A 290 18.19 0.80 14.85
CA ILE A 290 19.56 0.60 15.34
C ILE A 290 20.59 1.47 14.60
N GLY A 291 20.15 2.25 13.60
CA GLY A 291 21.05 3.07 12.78
C GLY A 291 21.87 2.26 11.79
N ALA A 292 21.27 1.23 11.18
CA ALA A 292 21.89 0.42 10.13
C ALA A 292 20.89 0.11 9.04
N LYS A 293 21.39 0.01 7.78
CA LYS A 293 20.62 -0.50 6.65
C LYS A 293 21.00 -1.94 6.37
N ALA A 294 20.00 -2.76 6.06
CA ALA A 294 20.18 -4.18 5.83
C ALA A 294 19.36 -4.62 4.61
N GLN A 295 19.79 -5.71 3.96
CA GLN A 295 19.07 -6.31 2.85
C GLN A 295 19.12 -7.83 2.93
N THR A 296 18.16 -8.50 2.30
CA THR A 296 18.15 -9.97 2.20
C THR A 296 19.29 -10.43 1.29
N ILE A 297 20.05 -11.43 1.73
CA ILE A 297 21.09 -12.06 0.90
C ILE A 297 20.40 -12.87 -0.19
N THR A 298 20.66 -12.50 -1.44
CA THR A 298 20.25 -13.26 -2.63
C THR A 298 21.41 -14.12 -3.11
N PRO A 299 21.18 -15.21 -3.87
CA PRO A 299 22.27 -16.02 -4.45
C PRO A 299 23.26 -15.19 -5.26
N THR A 300 22.78 -14.21 -6.05
CA THR A 300 23.64 -13.32 -6.85
C THR A 300 24.51 -12.43 -5.95
N LEU A 301 23.94 -11.90 -4.85
CA LEU A 301 24.70 -11.09 -3.91
C LEU A 301 25.75 -11.93 -3.18
N ALA A 302 25.39 -13.15 -2.80
CA ALA A 302 26.32 -14.08 -2.14
C ALA A 302 27.49 -14.44 -3.06
N GLU A 303 27.24 -14.77 -4.32
CA GLU A 303 28.26 -15.08 -5.33
C GLU A 303 29.19 -13.87 -5.57
N GLY A 304 28.60 -12.68 -5.82
CA GLY A 304 29.36 -11.46 -6.10
C GLY A 304 30.23 -10.98 -4.95
N LEU A 305 29.82 -11.19 -3.70
CA LEU A 305 30.60 -10.83 -2.50
C LEU A 305 31.41 -12.00 -1.92
N GLY A 306 31.34 -13.20 -2.52
CA GLY A 306 32.05 -14.39 -2.03
C GLY A 306 31.59 -14.83 -0.63
N LEU A 307 30.30 -14.65 -0.30
CA LEU A 307 29.76 -15.04 0.99
C LEU A 307 29.68 -16.56 1.10
N LYS A 308 29.80 -17.09 2.32
CA LYS A 308 29.72 -18.53 2.57
C LYS A 308 28.29 -19.08 2.57
N GLN A 309 27.29 -18.20 2.64
CA GLN A 309 25.88 -18.54 2.63
C GLN A 309 25.12 -17.63 1.67
N ASP A 310 24.08 -18.16 1.01
CA ASP A 310 23.24 -17.51 0.03
C ASP A 310 21.86 -17.09 0.56
N TRP A 311 21.76 -17.02 1.89
CA TRP A 311 20.55 -16.64 2.63
C TRP A 311 20.90 -15.80 3.86
N GLY A 312 19.89 -15.12 4.43
CA GLY A 312 20.02 -14.30 5.62
C GLY A 312 19.95 -12.81 5.34
N VAL A 313 20.48 -12.02 6.25
CA VAL A 313 20.45 -10.55 6.19
C VAL A 313 21.87 -10.01 6.26
N LEU A 314 22.25 -9.21 5.25
CA LEU A 314 23.51 -8.50 5.19
C LEU A 314 23.30 -7.05 5.65
N ILE A 315 24.17 -6.57 6.54
CA ILE A 315 24.28 -5.14 6.84
C ILE A 315 25.00 -4.48 5.67
N CYS A 316 24.31 -3.58 4.95
CA CYS A 316 24.89 -2.86 3.81
C CYS A 316 25.44 -1.49 4.16
N ASP A 317 24.88 -0.85 5.20
CA ASP A 317 25.34 0.47 5.67
C ASP A 317 25.12 0.62 7.18
N VAL A 318 25.97 1.40 7.82
CA VAL A 318 25.88 1.75 9.24
C VAL A 318 26.01 3.27 9.31
N THR A 319 25.03 3.92 9.95
CA THR A 319 25.02 5.38 10.12
C THR A 319 26.21 5.83 10.95
N PRO A 320 27.10 6.67 10.39
CA PRO A 320 28.26 7.17 11.12
C PRO A 320 27.85 7.84 12.44
N ASP A 321 28.60 7.58 13.50
CA ASP A 321 28.33 8.07 14.88
C ASP A 321 26.96 7.64 15.44
N GLY A 322 26.24 6.75 14.74
CA GLY A 322 24.98 6.19 15.19
C GLY A 322 25.15 5.08 16.24
N PRO A 323 24.04 4.58 16.82
CA PRO A 323 24.12 3.55 17.86
C PRO A 323 24.77 2.25 17.38
N ALA A 324 24.48 1.78 16.16
CA ALA A 324 25.10 0.60 15.60
C ALA A 324 26.61 0.76 15.35
N ASP A 325 27.04 1.94 14.85
CA ASP A 325 28.46 2.26 14.63
C ASP A 325 29.21 2.32 15.95
N THR A 326 28.66 3.04 16.94
CA THR A 326 29.24 3.14 18.29
C THR A 326 29.35 1.77 18.97
N ALA A 327 28.37 0.90 18.75
CA ALA A 327 28.39 -0.48 19.25
C ALA A 327 29.33 -1.42 18.46
N GLY A 328 29.88 -0.97 17.34
CA GLY A 328 30.85 -1.71 16.54
C GLY A 328 30.24 -2.65 15.48
N LEU A 329 28.97 -2.46 15.09
CA LEU A 329 28.40 -3.13 13.91
C LEU A 329 29.09 -2.56 12.65
N LYS A 330 29.28 -3.40 11.63
CA LYS A 330 29.96 -3.01 10.38
C LYS A 330 29.20 -3.45 9.15
N ALA A 331 29.37 -2.71 8.07
CA ALA A 331 28.95 -3.19 6.75
C ALA A 331 29.59 -4.57 6.45
N GLN A 332 28.86 -5.42 5.76
CA GLN A 332 29.14 -6.81 5.47
C GLN A 332 29.01 -7.79 6.67
N ASP A 333 28.57 -7.34 7.85
CA ASP A 333 28.12 -8.27 8.88
C ASP A 333 26.83 -8.98 8.44
N ILE A 334 26.75 -10.29 8.67
CA ILE A 334 25.55 -11.07 8.40
C ILE A 334 24.81 -11.30 9.72
N VAL A 335 23.58 -10.82 9.81
CA VAL A 335 22.74 -10.99 11.03
C VAL A 335 22.27 -12.43 11.15
N LEU A 336 22.55 -13.06 12.27
CA LEU A 336 22.16 -14.43 12.59
C LEU A 336 20.96 -14.48 13.54
N THR A 337 20.97 -13.63 14.58
CA THR A 337 19.88 -13.53 15.55
C THR A 337 19.68 -12.10 16.02
N VAL A 338 18.43 -11.79 16.41
CA VAL A 338 18.04 -10.59 17.17
C VAL A 338 17.41 -11.10 18.48
N ASP A 339 17.92 -10.69 19.64
CA ASP A 339 17.46 -11.12 20.96
C ASP A 339 17.26 -12.65 21.05
N ALA A 340 18.26 -13.39 20.57
CA ALA A 340 18.25 -14.85 20.44
C ALA A 340 17.23 -15.43 19.43
N ARG A 341 16.41 -14.64 18.74
CA ARG A 341 15.51 -15.11 17.67
C ARG A 341 16.30 -15.28 16.37
N PRO A 342 16.28 -16.44 15.72
CA PRO A 342 16.95 -16.63 14.44
C PRO A 342 16.39 -15.74 13.33
N ILE A 343 17.27 -15.14 12.54
CA ILE A 343 16.92 -14.28 11.41
C ILE A 343 17.37 -14.96 10.12
N THR A 344 16.43 -15.24 9.24
CA THR A 344 16.65 -15.90 7.95
C THR A 344 16.48 -14.96 6.74
N GLY A 345 15.95 -13.76 6.96
CA GLY A 345 15.72 -12.75 5.93
C GLY A 345 15.32 -11.41 6.54
N LEU A 346 15.34 -10.36 5.72
CA LEU A 346 15.03 -8.99 6.14
C LEU A 346 13.64 -8.85 6.81
N PRO A 347 12.58 -9.55 6.36
CA PRO A 347 11.30 -9.52 7.06
C PRO A 347 11.36 -10.01 8.51
N GLY A 348 12.18 -11.00 8.78
CA GLY A 348 12.43 -11.51 10.14
C GLY A 348 13.13 -10.48 11.02
N LEU A 349 14.11 -9.78 10.46
CA LEU A 349 14.80 -8.67 11.14
C LEU A 349 13.81 -7.52 11.43
N GLY A 350 13.03 -7.09 10.43
CA GLY A 350 12.01 -6.06 10.60
C GLY A 350 11.01 -6.41 11.70
N ALA A 351 10.43 -7.62 11.64
CA ALA A 351 9.47 -8.08 12.64
C ALA A 351 10.07 -8.15 14.07
N ALA A 352 11.34 -8.56 14.20
CA ALA A 352 12.03 -8.61 15.49
C ALA A 352 12.24 -7.20 16.06
N LEU A 353 12.66 -6.23 15.23
CA LEU A 353 12.85 -4.85 15.65
C LEU A 353 11.51 -4.15 15.97
N TYR A 354 10.43 -4.43 15.22
CA TYR A 354 9.10 -3.88 15.52
C TYR A 354 8.53 -4.37 16.85
N GLN A 355 8.82 -5.62 17.23
CA GLN A 355 8.34 -6.19 18.49
C GLN A 355 9.28 -5.93 19.66
N HIS A 356 10.42 -5.29 19.40
CA HIS A 356 11.39 -5.00 20.44
C HIS A 356 10.90 -3.85 21.33
N PRO A 357 10.96 -3.97 22.68
CA PRO A 357 10.55 -2.90 23.58
C PRO A 357 11.34 -1.61 23.31
N PRO A 358 10.68 -0.45 23.22
CA PRO A 358 11.37 0.80 23.03
C PRO A 358 12.27 1.12 24.22
N ALA A 359 13.44 1.68 23.95
CA ALA A 359 14.47 2.07 24.92
C ALA A 359 15.24 0.93 25.62
N GLU A 360 15.03 -0.32 25.20
CA GLU A 360 15.90 -1.44 25.58
C GLU A 360 16.99 -1.65 24.52
N ASN A 361 18.15 -2.24 24.92
CA ASN A 361 19.20 -2.52 23.95
C ASN A 361 18.86 -3.76 23.12
N VAL A 362 19.07 -3.67 21.80
CA VAL A 362 18.93 -4.80 20.86
C VAL A 362 20.22 -5.62 20.87
N THR A 363 20.13 -6.93 21.11
CA THR A 363 21.27 -7.83 21.02
C THR A 363 21.33 -8.52 19.67
N LEU A 364 22.29 -8.16 18.82
CA LEU A 364 22.56 -8.85 17.55
C LEU A 364 23.65 -9.90 17.71
N SER A 365 23.41 -11.12 17.19
CA SER A 365 24.50 -12.04 16.87
C SER A 365 24.77 -11.96 15.39
N VAL A 366 25.98 -11.58 15.00
CA VAL A 366 26.39 -11.41 13.59
C VAL A 366 27.56 -12.33 13.25
N LEU A 367 27.66 -12.67 11.96
CA LEU A 367 28.81 -13.33 11.37
C LEU A 367 29.65 -12.30 10.64
N ARG A 368 30.88 -12.07 11.11
CA ARG A 368 31.87 -11.18 10.49
C ARG A 368 33.02 -12.01 9.93
N GLY A 369 33.06 -12.20 8.64
CA GLY A 369 33.96 -13.18 8.00
C GLY A 369 33.66 -14.60 8.45
N SER A 370 34.47 -15.18 9.35
CA SER A 370 34.25 -16.50 9.92
C SER A 370 33.94 -16.46 11.43
N SER A 371 33.93 -15.29 12.05
CA SER A 371 33.76 -15.11 13.48
C SER A 371 32.34 -14.71 13.83
N ARG A 372 31.74 -15.38 14.83
CA ARG A 372 30.47 -15.00 15.41
C ARG A 372 30.72 -13.96 16.51
N ILE A 373 30.07 -12.81 16.42
CA ILE A 373 30.22 -11.69 17.35
C ILE A 373 28.82 -11.35 17.89
N SER A 374 28.73 -11.11 19.20
CA SER A 374 27.52 -10.54 19.83
C SER A 374 27.72 -9.06 20.03
N ILE A 375 26.78 -8.26 19.61
CA ILE A 375 26.80 -6.79 19.66
C ILE A 375 25.52 -6.33 20.35
N GLU A 376 25.67 -5.52 21.38
CA GLU A 376 24.55 -4.90 22.08
C GLU A 376 24.44 -3.43 21.61
N ILE A 377 23.30 -3.09 21.01
CA ILE A 377 23.06 -1.81 20.32
C ILE A 377 21.95 -1.07 21.05
N PRO A 378 22.16 0.19 21.48
CA PRO A 378 21.10 1.02 22.01
C PRO A 378 20.00 1.23 20.96
N ALA A 379 18.75 0.94 21.32
CA ALA A 379 17.61 1.14 20.44
C ALA A 379 17.24 2.62 20.35
N LEU A 380 17.09 3.12 19.14
CA LEU A 380 16.46 4.42 18.87
C LEU A 380 14.99 4.22 18.56
N GLN A 381 14.16 5.12 19.08
CA GLN A 381 12.79 5.22 18.56
C GLN A 381 12.81 5.97 17.23
N HIS A 382 12.48 5.29 16.17
CA HIS A 382 12.21 5.95 14.90
C HIS A 382 10.79 6.53 14.90
N TYR A 383 10.73 7.80 14.56
CA TYR A 383 9.48 8.45 14.20
C TYR A 383 9.51 8.63 12.69
N ASP A 384 8.53 8.08 11.97
CA ASP A 384 8.39 8.34 10.53
C ASP A 384 8.26 9.85 10.32
N GLN A 385 9.38 10.49 9.97
CA GLN A 385 9.51 11.96 9.88
C GLN A 385 9.41 12.46 8.43
N GLN A 386 9.26 11.57 7.44
CA GLN A 386 9.03 11.98 6.07
C GLN A 386 7.56 12.37 5.87
N VAL A 387 7.19 13.51 6.42
CA VAL A 387 5.94 14.17 6.04
C VAL A 387 6.14 14.71 4.63
N GLU A 388 5.55 14.07 3.62
CA GLU A 388 5.45 14.69 2.31
C GLU A 388 4.64 15.99 2.48
N LEU A 389 5.27 17.15 2.24
CA LEU A 389 4.64 18.46 2.48
C LEU A 389 3.27 18.58 1.80
N SER A 390 3.12 17.98 0.62
CA SER A 390 1.86 17.95 -0.13
C SER A 390 0.73 17.23 0.62
N SER A 391 1.05 16.26 1.49
CA SER A 391 0.05 15.54 2.30
C SER A 391 -0.60 16.40 3.39
N LEU A 392 0.03 17.54 3.72
CA LEU A 392 -0.50 18.52 4.67
C LEU A 392 -1.51 19.48 4.02
N ALA A 393 -1.70 19.43 2.69
CA ALA A 393 -2.63 20.29 1.99
C ALA A 393 -4.10 19.89 2.29
N THR A 394 -4.87 20.81 2.85
CA THR A 394 -6.29 20.64 3.19
C THR A 394 -7.10 21.83 2.70
N PRO A 395 -8.43 21.72 2.52
CA PRO A 395 -9.27 22.88 2.19
C PRO A 395 -9.14 24.03 3.21
N ALA A 396 -8.90 23.70 4.47
CA ALA A 396 -8.80 24.67 5.55
C ALA A 396 -7.54 25.54 5.48
N ASN A 397 -6.44 25.03 4.91
CA ASN A 397 -5.17 25.73 4.85
C ASN A 397 -4.83 26.29 3.45
N LYS A 398 -5.81 26.31 2.54
CA LYS A 398 -5.72 26.95 1.24
C LYS A 398 -5.73 28.47 1.36
N ILE A 399 -4.84 29.16 0.62
CA ILE A 399 -4.81 30.61 0.44
C ILE A 399 -4.97 30.91 -1.06
N PRO A 400 -6.22 31.06 -1.54
CA PRO A 400 -6.49 31.14 -2.98
C PRO A 400 -5.81 32.31 -3.67
N ARG A 401 -5.72 33.46 -3.00
CA ARG A 401 -5.11 34.69 -3.55
C ARG A 401 -3.60 34.58 -3.76
N LEU A 402 -2.91 33.74 -2.97
CA LEU A 402 -1.49 33.42 -3.17
C LEU A 402 -1.30 32.15 -4.01
N GLY A 403 -2.38 31.40 -4.28
CA GLY A 403 -2.32 30.15 -5.03
C GLY A 403 -1.57 29.02 -4.33
N ILE A 404 -1.62 28.97 -2.99
CA ILE A 404 -0.87 28.01 -2.18
C ILE A 404 -1.73 27.31 -1.14
N PHE A 405 -1.20 26.20 -0.61
CA PHE A 405 -1.55 25.62 0.68
C PHE A 405 -0.40 25.87 1.64
N ALA A 406 -0.70 26.27 2.87
CA ALA A 406 0.32 26.56 3.86
C ALA A 406 -0.10 26.15 5.27
N THR A 407 0.86 25.92 6.16
CA THR A 407 0.64 25.57 7.57
C THR A 407 1.57 26.36 8.47
N ASN A 408 1.32 26.35 9.77
CA ASN A 408 2.31 26.89 10.71
C ASN A 408 3.58 26.03 10.67
N LEU A 409 4.75 26.65 10.73
CA LEU A 409 6.00 25.94 10.87
C LEU A 409 6.09 25.38 12.30
N GLU A 410 5.93 24.06 12.44
CA GLU A 410 6.12 23.35 13.71
C GLU A 410 7.49 22.64 13.72
N ARG A 411 8.01 22.34 14.91
CA ARG A 411 9.33 21.69 15.06
C ARG A 411 9.45 20.36 14.32
N ASN A 412 8.35 19.59 14.24
CA ASN A 412 8.27 18.34 13.52
C ASN A 412 8.38 18.48 12.00
N PHE A 413 8.11 19.67 11.43
CA PHE A 413 8.27 19.94 10.00
C PHE A 413 9.64 20.49 9.61
N GLN A 414 10.49 20.86 10.57
CA GLN A 414 11.84 21.36 10.27
C GLN A 414 12.68 20.34 9.49
N TYR A 415 12.49 19.06 9.74
CA TYR A 415 13.17 17.99 9.00
C TYR A 415 12.67 17.84 7.55
N ALA A 416 11.41 18.18 7.27
CA ALA A 416 10.83 18.12 5.92
C ALA A 416 11.30 19.27 5.00
N VAL A 417 11.86 20.33 5.59
CA VAL A 417 12.39 21.52 4.89
C VAL A 417 13.94 21.58 4.88
N GLY A 418 14.58 20.50 5.27
CA GLY A 418 16.06 20.39 5.21
C GLY A 418 16.78 21.42 6.09
N ASN A 419 17.64 22.25 5.50
CA ASN A 419 18.52 23.19 6.21
C ASN A 419 17.82 24.48 6.70
N ALA A 420 16.53 24.44 7.05
CA ALA A 420 15.80 25.62 7.50
C ALA A 420 16.44 26.25 8.75
N ARG A 421 16.68 27.55 8.68
CA ARG A 421 17.23 28.37 9.79
C ARG A 421 16.12 28.96 10.66
N SER A 422 14.91 29.09 10.09
CA SER A 422 13.74 29.63 10.79
C SER A 422 13.13 28.61 11.74
N THR A 423 12.76 29.07 12.94
CA THR A 423 12.05 28.27 13.95
C THR A 423 10.56 28.61 14.05
N SER A 424 10.10 29.65 13.34
CA SER A 424 8.72 30.10 13.25
C SER A 424 8.43 30.63 11.85
N GLY A 425 7.15 30.75 11.48
CA GLY A 425 6.71 31.26 10.18
C GLY A 425 5.61 30.41 9.58
N VAL A 426 5.30 30.68 8.31
CA VAL A 426 4.25 29.96 7.57
C VAL A 426 4.89 29.11 6.49
N LEU A 427 4.82 27.79 6.64
CA LEU A 427 5.37 26.81 5.70
C LEU A 427 4.43 26.61 4.54
N VAL A 428 4.92 26.80 3.32
CA VAL A 428 4.21 26.45 2.08
C VAL A 428 4.32 24.95 1.88
N VAL A 429 3.17 24.26 1.84
CA VAL A 429 3.14 22.81 1.70
C VAL A 429 2.83 22.37 0.26
N ALA A 430 2.16 23.21 -0.52
CA ALA A 430 1.88 22.94 -1.94
C ALA A 430 1.41 24.20 -2.68
N GLN A 431 1.43 24.15 -4.02
CA GLN A 431 0.84 25.15 -4.91
C GLN A 431 -0.49 24.66 -5.49
N THR A 432 -1.35 25.61 -5.86
CA THR A 432 -2.56 25.33 -6.65
C THR A 432 -2.30 25.47 -8.15
N SER A 433 -3.17 24.85 -8.97
CA SER A 433 -3.18 25.08 -10.42
C SER A 433 -3.91 26.38 -10.74
N GLY A 434 -3.22 27.50 -10.78
CA GLY A 434 -3.88 28.77 -11.10
C GLY A 434 -2.91 29.91 -11.39
N PRO A 435 -3.40 31.02 -11.99
CA PRO A 435 -2.55 32.15 -12.32
C PRO A 435 -1.87 32.76 -11.10
N ASN A 436 -2.52 32.79 -9.95
CA ASN A 436 -2.01 33.36 -8.71
C ASN A 436 -0.76 32.60 -8.20
N ALA A 437 -0.73 31.27 -8.34
CA ALA A 437 0.43 30.47 -7.97
C ALA A 437 1.64 30.78 -8.85
N GLN A 438 1.43 30.96 -10.16
CA GLN A 438 2.50 31.32 -11.09
C GLN A 438 3.04 32.73 -10.81
N LYS A 439 2.17 33.65 -10.42
CA LYS A 439 2.51 35.05 -10.11
C LYS A 439 3.31 35.14 -8.81
N ALA A 440 2.86 34.47 -7.75
CA ALA A 440 3.51 34.50 -6.45
C ALA A 440 4.87 33.79 -6.40
N LYS A 441 5.14 32.84 -7.32
CA LYS A 441 6.40 32.05 -7.43
C LYS A 441 6.82 31.33 -6.15
N LEU A 442 5.88 31.13 -5.23
CA LEU A 442 6.10 30.36 -4.02
C LEU A 442 6.23 28.86 -4.35
N GLN A 443 7.03 28.13 -3.63
CA GLN A 443 7.28 26.70 -3.82
C GLN A 443 6.99 25.93 -2.53
N ALA A 444 6.69 24.62 -2.64
CA ALA A 444 6.61 23.77 -1.47
C ALA A 444 7.99 23.74 -0.77
N GLY A 445 8.00 23.89 0.56
CA GLY A 445 9.21 24.04 1.35
C GLY A 445 9.60 25.48 1.67
N ASP A 446 9.02 26.48 0.99
CA ASP A 446 9.24 27.89 1.37
C ASP A 446 8.65 28.18 2.75
N ILE A 447 9.38 28.97 3.55
CA ILE A 447 8.89 29.48 4.82
C ILE A 447 8.66 30.99 4.67
N ILE A 448 7.41 31.43 4.70
CA ILE A 448 7.05 32.84 4.65
C ILE A 448 7.33 33.49 6.01
N ARG A 449 8.22 34.49 6.02
CA ARG A 449 8.67 35.21 7.20
C ARG A 449 8.01 36.55 7.40
N SER A 450 7.73 37.24 6.29
CA SER A 450 6.98 38.50 6.32
C SER A 450 6.22 38.69 5.02
N LEU A 451 5.14 39.48 5.11
CA LEU A 451 4.42 40.05 3.99
C LEU A 451 4.52 41.58 4.11
N ASN A 452 5.09 42.21 3.09
CA ASN A 452 5.51 43.61 3.13
C ASN A 452 6.39 43.86 4.37
N THR A 453 5.97 44.74 5.28
CA THR A 453 6.69 45.06 6.51
C THR A 453 6.19 44.26 7.71
N THR A 454 5.17 43.40 7.55
CA THR A 454 4.53 42.68 8.65
C THR A 454 5.13 41.28 8.80
N PRO A 455 5.77 40.95 9.95
CA PRO A 455 6.21 39.58 10.22
C PRO A 455 5.01 38.60 10.21
N MET A 456 5.24 37.36 9.73
CA MET A 456 4.24 36.30 9.67
C MET A 456 4.64 35.15 10.58
N ASP A 457 3.96 35.03 11.72
CA ASP A 457 4.22 33.98 12.70
C ASP A 457 3.18 32.85 12.65
N SER A 458 2.05 33.07 11.99
CA SER A 458 0.98 32.06 11.87
C SER A 458 0.21 32.13 10.55
N LEU A 459 -0.35 30.99 10.15
CA LEU A 459 -1.23 30.85 8.98
C LEU A 459 -2.44 31.78 9.07
N GLU A 460 -3.05 31.90 10.23
CA GLU A 460 -4.25 32.75 10.41
C GLU A 460 -3.94 34.22 10.22
N GLN A 461 -2.77 34.67 10.72
CA GLN A 461 -2.28 36.03 10.48
C GLN A 461 -2.03 36.27 8.99
N LEU A 462 -1.37 35.35 8.28
CA LEU A 462 -1.15 35.46 6.84
C LEU A 462 -2.47 35.53 6.07
N LYS A 463 -3.46 34.69 6.40
CA LYS A 463 -4.79 34.74 5.79
C LYS A 463 -5.50 36.08 6.04
N SER A 464 -5.39 36.62 7.24
CA SER A 464 -6.01 37.91 7.57
C SER A 464 -5.41 39.03 6.73
N VAL A 465 -4.08 39.16 6.71
CA VAL A 465 -3.39 40.20 5.94
C VAL A 465 -3.66 40.07 4.44
N VAL A 466 -3.63 38.85 3.88
CA VAL A 466 -3.93 38.61 2.46
C VAL A 466 -5.38 38.98 2.08
N ARG A 467 -6.35 38.84 3.01
CA ARG A 467 -7.75 39.27 2.77
C ARG A 467 -7.91 40.79 2.67
N GLU A 468 -7.11 41.55 3.41
CA GLU A 468 -7.17 43.01 3.48
C GLU A 468 -6.55 43.70 2.25
N LEU A 469 -5.70 42.99 1.49
CA LEU A 469 -5.08 43.53 0.28
C LEU A 469 -6.14 43.72 -0.83
N SER A 470 -6.01 44.80 -1.56
CA SER A 470 -6.82 45.09 -2.76
C SER A 470 -6.15 44.61 -4.04
N SER A 471 -6.90 44.50 -5.12
CA SER A 471 -6.31 44.24 -6.44
C SER A 471 -5.38 45.40 -6.84
N GLY A 472 -4.18 45.07 -7.30
CA GLY A 472 -3.13 46.04 -7.63
C GLY A 472 -2.22 46.43 -6.47
N ASP A 473 -2.51 45.97 -5.23
CA ASP A 473 -1.62 46.25 -4.12
C ASP A 473 -0.26 45.53 -4.28
N PRO A 474 0.87 46.18 -3.98
CA PRO A 474 2.17 45.54 -4.03
C PRO A 474 2.34 44.54 -2.88
N VAL A 475 2.80 43.36 -3.21
CA VAL A 475 3.09 42.29 -2.28
C VAL A 475 4.56 41.97 -2.35
N VAL A 476 5.25 42.04 -1.22
CA VAL A 476 6.64 41.60 -1.05
C VAL A 476 6.68 40.54 0.04
N LEU A 477 7.01 39.34 -0.32
CA LEU A 477 7.19 38.24 0.63
C LEU A 477 8.66 38.01 0.92
N GLN A 478 9.05 38.09 2.19
CA GLN A 478 10.34 37.54 2.61
C GLN A 478 10.13 36.05 2.90
N ILE A 479 10.84 35.23 2.18
CA ILE A 479 10.80 33.78 2.36
C ILE A 479 12.18 33.22 2.69
N GLU A 480 12.19 32.07 3.32
CA GLU A 480 13.36 31.20 3.40
C GLU A 480 13.14 30.01 2.47
N ARG A 481 14.08 29.75 1.57
CA ARG A 481 14.14 28.62 0.64
C ARG A 481 15.52 27.99 0.70
N ASP A 482 15.59 26.69 0.96
CA ASP A 482 16.85 25.92 1.07
C ASP A 482 17.87 26.55 2.05
N GLY A 483 17.38 27.12 3.16
CA GLY A 483 18.20 27.80 4.17
C GLY A 483 18.69 29.20 3.77
N ALA A 484 18.24 29.77 2.67
CA ALA A 484 18.58 31.12 2.25
C ALA A 484 17.35 32.05 2.25
N PHE A 485 17.52 33.28 2.74
CA PHE A 485 16.46 34.29 2.67
C PHE A 485 16.48 34.98 1.31
N GLN A 486 15.26 35.17 0.77
CA GLN A 486 15.05 35.94 -0.47
C GLN A 486 13.71 36.65 -0.45
N TYR A 487 13.53 37.59 -1.37
CA TYR A 487 12.29 38.33 -1.53
C TYR A 487 11.61 37.95 -2.83
N LEU A 488 10.29 37.74 -2.77
CA LEU A 488 9.42 37.58 -3.93
C LEU A 488 8.48 38.77 -3.96
N ASP A 489 8.37 39.43 -5.10
CA ASP A 489 7.52 40.60 -5.31
C ASP A 489 6.56 40.38 -6.47
N PHE A 490 5.32 40.87 -6.27
CA PHE A 490 4.26 40.81 -7.29
C PHE A 490 3.11 41.76 -6.88
N GLU A 491 2.17 42.01 -7.79
CA GLU A 491 0.93 42.74 -7.50
C GLU A 491 -0.20 41.75 -7.21
N MET A 492 -1.02 42.00 -6.21
CA MET A 492 -2.20 41.21 -5.86
C MET A 492 -3.26 41.28 -6.94
N ASP A 493 -3.90 40.16 -7.27
CA ASP A 493 -5.06 40.12 -8.14
C ASP A 493 -6.38 40.43 -7.42
#